data_e4515629c6fdd5a53dcf03640b3488e0
#
_entry.id   e4515629c6fdd5a53dcf03640b3488e0
#
_cell.length_a   1.000
_cell.length_b   1.000
_cell.length_c   1.000
_cell.angle_alpha   90.00
_cell.angle_beta   90.00
_cell.angle_gamma   90.00
#
_symmetry.space_group_name_H-M   'P 1'
#
loop_
_entity.id
_entity.type
_entity.pdbx_description
1 polymer ?
#
loop_
_entity_poly.entity_id
_entity_poly.type
_entity_poly.pdbx_seq_one_letter_code
_entity_poly.pdbx_strand_id
1 'polypeptide(L)'
;MSRQRKDDVDAVTTRLGDGTIAQVVASDVTTGYELIVDGTPQSHVDLDDPTHLHFEYIARMGAVIDQLRMPGQPITAVHLGAGAMTLPRYIEATRPGSRQQVIELESALVDLVRGALPLPKGAAIRVRHGDAREVLGRLPAALHGAADLVVSD
;
A
#
# COMPACT_ATOMS: atom_id res chain seq x y z
N MET A 1 -5.83 27.31 9.24
CA MET A 1 -4.85 27.29 8.12
C MET A 1 -4.69 25.92 7.45
N SER A 2 -5.55 24.96 7.72
CA SER A 2 -5.40 23.57 7.22
C SER A 2 -6.32 23.19 6.04
N ARG A 3 -7.15 24.09 5.58
CA ARG A 3 -8.14 23.81 4.49
C ARG A 3 -7.60 24.01 3.07
N GLN A 4 -6.50 24.72 2.92
CA GLN A 4 -6.00 25.16 1.61
C GLN A 4 -5.10 24.14 0.88
N ARG A 5 -4.70 23.03 1.53
CA ARG A 5 -3.93 21.95 0.89
C ARG A 5 -4.78 20.88 0.22
N LYS A 6 -6.08 20.85 0.48
CA LYS A 6 -6.98 19.81 -0.03
C LYS A 6 -7.51 20.10 -1.43
N ASP A 7 -7.52 21.39 -1.82
CA ASP A 7 -8.09 21.82 -3.10
C ASP A 7 -7.07 21.85 -4.26
N ASP A 8 -5.78 21.60 -3.99
CA ASP A 8 -4.69 21.71 -4.96
C ASP A 8 -4.12 20.36 -5.45
N VAL A 9 -4.65 19.23 -5.00
CA VAL A 9 -4.30 17.95 -5.62
C VAL A 9 -5.31 17.69 -6.73
N ASP A 10 -5.02 18.27 -7.91
CA ASP A 10 -5.65 17.82 -9.14
C ASP A 10 -5.57 16.29 -9.20
N ALA A 11 -6.69 15.65 -9.50
CA ALA A 11 -6.74 14.20 -9.63
C ALA A 11 -5.59 13.71 -10.52
N VAL A 12 -4.66 12.95 -9.95
CA VAL A 12 -3.57 12.37 -10.74
C VAL A 12 -4.06 11.08 -11.36
N THR A 13 -3.95 10.98 -12.67
CA THR A 13 -4.57 9.92 -13.47
C THR A 13 -3.54 9.20 -14.32
N THR A 14 -3.68 7.89 -14.47
CA THR A 14 -2.91 7.08 -15.42
C THR A 14 -3.78 6.03 -16.08
N ARG A 15 -3.32 5.52 -17.23
CA ARG A 15 -3.92 4.36 -17.91
C ARG A 15 -3.13 3.12 -17.58
N LEU A 16 -3.81 2.07 -17.15
CA LEU A 16 -3.22 0.75 -16.87
C LEU A 16 -3.03 -0.07 -18.15
N GLY A 17 -2.30 -1.18 -18.04
CA GLY A 17 -1.97 -2.04 -19.16
C GLY A 17 -3.18 -2.68 -19.86
N ASP A 18 -4.26 -2.91 -19.13
CA ASP A 18 -5.54 -3.40 -19.68
C ASP A 18 -6.43 -2.29 -20.25
N GLY A 19 -5.99 -1.03 -20.20
CA GLY A 19 -6.71 0.12 -20.70
C GLY A 19 -7.62 0.80 -19.65
N THR A 20 -7.77 0.25 -18.46
CA THR A 20 -8.53 0.88 -17.39
C THR A 20 -7.84 2.15 -16.88
N ILE A 21 -8.61 3.04 -16.27
CA ILE A 21 -8.10 4.29 -15.73
C ILE A 21 -7.97 4.17 -14.20
N ALA A 22 -6.78 4.47 -13.71
CA ALA A 22 -6.51 4.63 -12.29
C ALA A 22 -6.29 6.10 -11.96
N GLN A 23 -6.80 6.54 -10.82
CA GLN A 23 -6.64 7.91 -10.36
C GLN A 23 -6.49 7.98 -8.85
N VAL A 24 -5.71 8.93 -8.38
CA VAL A 24 -5.61 9.30 -6.97
C VAL A 24 -6.33 10.61 -6.77
N VAL A 25 -7.28 10.63 -5.86
CA VAL A 25 -8.12 11.79 -5.54
C VAL A 25 -8.15 12.05 -4.05
N ALA A 26 -8.41 13.28 -3.63
CA ALA A 26 -8.71 13.58 -2.23
C ALA A 26 -10.03 12.90 -1.84
N SER A 27 -10.08 12.30 -0.64
CA SER A 27 -11.32 11.71 -0.13
C SER A 27 -12.33 12.79 0.23
N ASP A 28 -13.60 12.55 -0.12
CA ASP A 28 -14.70 13.45 0.25
C ASP A 28 -15.13 13.32 1.72
N VAL A 29 -14.78 12.19 2.34
CA VAL A 29 -15.28 11.84 3.68
C VAL A 29 -14.19 11.82 4.75
N THR A 30 -12.91 11.85 4.36
CA THR A 30 -11.77 11.85 5.27
C THR A 30 -10.75 12.91 4.90
N THR A 31 -9.68 13.04 5.69
CA THR A 31 -8.51 13.87 5.35
C THR A 31 -7.52 13.19 4.40
N GLY A 32 -7.78 11.92 4.05
CA GLY A 32 -6.89 11.12 3.22
C GLY A 32 -7.18 11.21 1.72
N TYR A 33 -6.67 10.23 1.01
CA TYR A 33 -6.78 10.08 -0.44
C TYR A 33 -7.33 8.71 -0.79
N GLU A 34 -7.95 8.62 -1.95
CA GLU A 34 -8.47 7.38 -2.50
C GLU A 34 -7.79 7.04 -3.82
N LEU A 35 -7.44 5.78 -3.98
CA LEU A 35 -7.11 5.20 -5.27
C LEU A 35 -8.40 4.64 -5.88
N ILE A 36 -8.77 5.16 -7.03
CA ILE A 36 -9.95 4.74 -7.78
C ILE A 36 -9.48 4.07 -9.06
N VAL A 37 -9.96 2.86 -9.32
CA VAL A 37 -9.68 2.13 -10.56
C VAL A 37 -11.00 1.80 -11.23
N ASP A 38 -11.13 2.18 -12.48
CA ASP A 38 -12.36 2.02 -13.28
C ASP A 38 -13.61 2.51 -12.52
N GLY A 39 -13.50 3.70 -11.91
CA GLY A 39 -14.57 4.33 -11.14
C GLY A 39 -14.86 3.72 -9.77
N THR A 40 -14.15 2.66 -9.38
CA THR A 40 -14.36 1.97 -8.11
C THR A 40 -13.23 2.28 -7.11
N PRO A 41 -13.55 2.76 -5.90
CA PRO A 41 -12.54 2.92 -4.85
C PRO A 41 -11.87 1.58 -4.50
N GLN A 42 -10.56 1.54 -4.62
CA GLN A 42 -9.75 0.35 -4.34
C GLN A 42 -8.97 0.46 -3.03
N SER A 43 -8.48 1.64 -2.71
CA SER A 43 -7.67 1.87 -1.53
C SER A 43 -7.92 3.27 -0.97
N HIS A 44 -7.69 3.41 0.33
CA HIS A 44 -7.66 4.69 1.03
C HIS A 44 -6.33 4.81 1.78
N VAL A 45 -5.71 5.99 1.72
CA VAL A 45 -4.45 6.30 2.40
C VAL A 45 -4.57 7.63 3.11
N ASP A 46 -4.20 7.68 4.38
CA ASP A 46 -3.96 8.90 5.12
C ASP A 46 -2.45 9.09 5.29
N LEU A 47 -1.87 10.09 4.62
CA LEU A 47 -0.43 10.34 4.67
C LEU A 47 0.01 10.92 6.02
N ASP A 48 -0.89 11.61 6.71
CA ASP A 48 -0.62 12.21 8.04
C ASP A 48 -0.79 11.19 9.17
N ASP A 49 -1.64 10.19 8.96
CA ASP A 49 -1.86 9.08 9.90
C ASP A 49 -1.97 7.74 9.17
N PRO A 50 -0.84 7.07 8.86
CA PRO A 50 -0.84 5.77 8.20
C PRO A 50 -1.50 4.65 9.01
N THR A 51 -1.80 4.86 10.29
CA THR A 51 -2.52 3.89 11.13
C THR A 51 -4.04 3.96 10.95
N HIS A 52 -4.54 5.00 10.27
CA HIS A 52 -5.96 5.12 9.95
C HIS A 52 -6.32 4.19 8.79
N LEU A 53 -7.00 3.11 9.09
CA LEU A 53 -7.49 2.13 8.12
C LEU A 53 -8.98 2.36 7.90
N HIS A 54 -9.33 3.08 6.82
CA HIS A 54 -10.69 3.56 6.59
C HIS A 54 -11.65 2.46 6.17
N PHE A 55 -11.25 1.59 5.23
CA PHE A 55 -12.11 0.50 4.77
C PHE A 55 -12.16 -0.62 5.82
N GLU A 56 -13.37 -1.14 6.07
CA GLU A 56 -13.59 -2.13 7.12
C GLU A 56 -12.75 -3.39 6.92
N TYR A 57 -12.65 -3.90 5.69
CA TYR A 57 -11.88 -5.11 5.43
C TYR A 57 -10.38 -4.90 5.70
N ILE A 58 -9.84 -3.73 5.37
CA ILE A 58 -8.46 -3.36 5.67
C ILE A 58 -8.24 -3.21 7.17
N ALA A 59 -9.19 -2.62 7.90
CA ALA A 59 -9.12 -2.52 9.35
C ALA A 59 -9.10 -3.91 10.01
N ARG A 60 -9.85 -4.87 9.49
CA ARG A 60 -9.82 -6.27 9.94
C ARG A 60 -8.46 -6.93 9.68
N MET A 61 -7.88 -6.69 8.51
CA MET A 61 -6.52 -7.17 8.20
C MET A 61 -5.48 -6.55 9.14
N GLY A 62 -5.57 -5.26 9.41
CA GLY A 62 -4.73 -4.57 10.40
C GLY A 62 -4.83 -5.20 11.79
N ALA A 63 -6.03 -5.54 12.24
CA ALA A 63 -6.25 -6.21 13.52
C ALA A 63 -5.57 -7.59 13.59
N VAL A 64 -5.55 -8.34 12.49
CA VAL A 64 -4.80 -9.62 12.41
C VAL A 64 -3.29 -9.35 12.48
N ILE A 65 -2.80 -8.34 11.77
CA ILE A 65 -1.38 -7.95 11.78
C ILE A 65 -0.94 -7.57 13.20
N ASP A 66 -1.80 -6.89 13.95
CA ASP A 66 -1.50 -6.48 15.33
C ASP A 66 -1.29 -7.67 16.28
N GLN A 67 -1.83 -8.83 15.96
CA GLN A 67 -1.66 -10.06 16.73
C GLN A 67 -0.33 -10.80 16.43
N LEU A 68 0.37 -10.40 15.38
CA LEU A 68 1.65 -11.01 15.02
C LEU A 68 2.74 -10.46 15.93
N ARG A 69 3.48 -11.34 16.63
CA ARG A 69 4.56 -10.96 17.51
C ARG A 69 4.14 -9.92 18.58
N MET A 70 5.09 -9.46 19.36
CA MET A 70 4.85 -8.37 20.33
C MET A 70 4.59 -7.04 19.61
N PRO A 71 3.75 -6.15 20.19
CA PRO A 71 3.53 -4.82 19.63
C PRO A 71 4.84 -4.08 19.35
N GLY A 72 4.93 -3.45 18.18
CA GLY A 72 6.10 -2.69 17.75
C GLY A 72 7.27 -3.52 17.24
N GLN A 73 7.26 -4.84 17.38
CA GLN A 73 8.30 -5.69 16.83
C GLN A 73 8.21 -5.75 15.30
N PRO A 74 9.36 -5.61 14.59
CA PRO A 74 9.37 -5.73 13.14
C PRO A 74 8.98 -7.12 12.68
N ILE A 75 8.36 -7.19 11.51
CA ILE A 75 7.95 -8.42 10.83
C ILE A 75 8.49 -8.43 9.41
N THR A 76 8.49 -9.61 8.80
CA THR A 76 8.74 -9.80 7.38
C THR A 76 7.44 -10.10 6.69
N ALA A 77 7.05 -9.27 5.73
CA ALA A 77 5.77 -9.36 5.04
C ALA A 77 5.93 -9.42 3.53
N VAL A 78 5.06 -10.18 2.87
CA VAL A 78 4.92 -10.23 1.42
C VAL A 78 3.49 -9.85 1.07
N HIS A 79 3.34 -8.86 0.21
CA HIS A 79 2.05 -8.38 -0.29
C HIS A 79 1.89 -8.77 -1.76
N LEU A 80 0.84 -9.51 -2.06
CA LEU A 80 0.46 -9.88 -3.42
C LEU A 80 -0.59 -8.88 -3.91
N GLY A 81 -0.13 -7.91 -4.69
CA GLY A 81 -0.86 -6.72 -5.04
C GLY A 81 -0.42 -5.51 -4.21
N ALA A 82 -0.39 -4.35 -4.83
CA ALA A 82 0.04 -3.11 -4.19
C ALA A 82 -1.13 -2.24 -3.75
N GLY A 83 -2.12 -2.03 -4.61
CA GLY A 83 -3.08 -0.95 -4.42
C GLY A 83 -2.36 0.37 -4.15
N ALA A 84 -2.82 1.14 -3.19
CA ALA A 84 -2.12 2.33 -2.71
C ALA A 84 -1.11 2.05 -1.58
N MET A 85 -0.78 0.79 -1.35
CA MET A 85 0.13 0.32 -0.29
C MET A 85 -0.33 0.70 1.11
N THR A 86 -1.61 0.61 1.38
CA THR A 86 -2.20 0.97 2.68
C THR A 86 -1.64 0.12 3.81
N LEU A 87 -1.64 -1.21 3.68
CA LEU A 87 -1.10 -2.11 4.70
C LEU A 87 0.42 -2.03 4.84
N PRO A 88 1.21 -1.93 3.77
CA PRO A 88 2.65 -1.67 3.90
C PRO A 88 2.96 -0.41 4.71
N ARG A 89 2.21 0.67 4.51
CA ARG A 89 2.35 1.93 5.29
C ARG A 89 1.96 1.73 6.75
N TYR A 90 0.89 0.99 7.00
CA TYR A 90 0.43 0.64 8.35
C TYR A 90 1.49 -0.16 9.11
N ILE A 91 2.07 -1.17 8.48
CA ILE A 91 3.13 -2.00 9.08
C ILE A 91 4.36 -1.14 9.39
N GLU A 92 4.79 -0.29 8.47
CA GLU A 92 5.92 0.60 8.71
C GLU A 92 5.68 1.53 9.91
N ALA A 93 4.47 2.09 10.02
CA ALA A 93 4.11 3.01 11.10
C ALA A 93 4.01 2.31 12.47
N THR A 94 3.45 1.10 12.51
CA THR A 94 3.22 0.36 13.77
C THR A 94 4.37 -0.57 14.15
N ARG A 95 5.20 -0.96 13.18
CA ARG A 95 6.32 -1.91 13.35
C ARG A 95 7.56 -1.44 12.58
N PRO A 96 8.15 -0.30 12.98
CA PRO A 96 9.34 0.23 12.30
C PRO A 96 10.45 -0.81 12.21
N GLY A 97 11.15 -0.83 11.08
CA GLY A 97 12.20 -1.81 10.80
C GLY A 97 11.71 -3.11 10.17
N SER A 98 10.40 -3.24 9.92
CA SER A 98 9.85 -4.37 9.16
C SER A 98 10.41 -4.40 7.75
N ARG A 99 10.56 -5.61 7.19
CA ARG A 99 10.98 -5.84 5.81
C ARG A 99 9.79 -6.28 4.99
N GLN A 100 9.49 -5.57 3.93
CA GLN A 100 8.30 -5.81 3.13
C GLN A 100 8.63 -5.93 1.66
N GLN A 101 8.06 -6.94 1.01
CA GLN A 101 8.04 -7.11 -0.43
C GLN A 101 6.63 -6.87 -0.92
N VAL A 102 6.47 -6.01 -1.92
CA VAL A 102 5.18 -5.76 -2.59
C VAL A 102 5.34 -6.20 -4.03
N ILE A 103 4.48 -7.10 -4.49
CA ILE A 103 4.51 -7.61 -5.86
C ILE A 103 3.29 -7.05 -6.58
N GLU A 104 3.53 -6.30 -7.67
CA GLU A 104 2.46 -5.68 -8.45
C GLU A 104 2.69 -5.91 -9.95
N LEU A 105 1.63 -6.36 -10.61
CA LEU A 105 1.63 -6.61 -12.05
C LEU A 105 1.63 -5.30 -12.86
N GLU A 106 0.93 -4.29 -12.38
CA GLU A 106 0.72 -3.01 -13.08
C GLU A 106 1.76 -1.96 -12.68
N SER A 107 2.82 -1.82 -13.46
CA SER A 107 3.88 -0.84 -13.18
C SER A 107 3.36 0.61 -13.20
N ALA A 108 2.41 0.92 -14.08
CA ALA A 108 1.80 2.24 -14.16
C ALA A 108 1.04 2.60 -12.87
N LEU A 109 0.42 1.63 -12.21
CA LEU A 109 -0.23 1.81 -10.91
C LEU A 109 0.79 2.15 -9.82
N VAL A 110 1.92 1.43 -9.80
CA VAL A 110 3.01 1.70 -8.85
C VAL A 110 3.55 3.11 -9.03
N ASP A 111 3.81 3.52 -10.27
CA ASP A 111 4.33 4.86 -10.57
C ASP A 111 3.34 5.95 -10.15
N LEU A 112 2.05 5.77 -10.44
CA LEU A 112 0.99 6.67 -10.01
C LEU A 112 0.98 6.84 -8.49
N VAL A 113 0.94 5.72 -7.77
CA VAL A 113 0.84 5.72 -6.29
C VAL A 113 2.10 6.31 -5.66
N ARG A 114 3.29 5.93 -6.12
CA ARG A 114 4.54 6.47 -5.56
C ARG A 114 4.73 7.95 -5.85
N GLY A 115 4.24 8.42 -6.98
CA GLY A 115 4.29 9.84 -7.34
C GLY A 115 3.31 10.70 -6.54
N ALA A 116 2.05 10.27 -6.44
CA ALA A 116 0.99 11.02 -5.76
C ALA A 116 0.99 10.83 -4.24
N LEU A 117 1.35 9.63 -3.76
CA LEU A 117 1.34 9.23 -2.36
C LEU A 117 2.70 8.65 -1.98
N PRO A 118 3.74 9.48 -1.78
CA PRO A 118 5.08 9.01 -1.49
C PRO A 118 5.13 8.09 -0.26
N LEU A 119 5.96 7.05 -0.34
CA LEU A 119 6.25 6.19 0.81
C LEU A 119 7.10 6.92 1.85
N PRO A 120 7.01 6.54 3.13
CA PRO A 120 7.87 7.10 4.17
C PRO A 120 9.36 6.92 3.81
N LYS A 121 10.17 7.93 4.09
CA LYS A 121 11.62 7.85 3.89
C LYS A 121 12.21 6.77 4.79
N GLY A 122 13.11 5.96 4.20
CA GLY A 122 13.79 4.90 4.92
C GLY A 122 12.95 3.63 5.17
N ALA A 123 11.69 3.59 4.72
CA ALA A 123 10.88 2.39 4.80
C ALA A 123 11.48 1.24 3.96
N ALA A 124 11.64 0.07 4.56
CA ALA A 124 12.12 -1.12 3.87
C ALA A 124 10.98 -1.82 3.12
N ILE A 125 10.36 -1.09 2.19
CA ILE A 125 9.29 -1.57 1.31
C ILE A 125 9.86 -1.66 -0.10
N ARG A 126 10.07 -2.88 -0.57
CA ARG A 126 10.57 -3.14 -1.91
C ARG A 126 9.44 -3.56 -2.83
N VAL A 127 9.20 -2.78 -3.88
CA VAL A 127 8.22 -3.11 -4.91
C VAL A 127 8.89 -3.90 -6.02
N ARG A 128 8.28 -5.03 -6.37
CA ARG A 128 8.70 -5.90 -7.48
C ARG A 128 7.59 -5.93 -8.52
N HIS A 129 7.95 -5.59 -9.74
CA HIS A 129 7.03 -5.67 -10.87
C HIS A 129 6.98 -7.09 -11.41
N GLY A 130 5.77 -7.60 -11.62
CA GLY A 130 5.53 -8.86 -12.28
C GLY A 130 4.31 -9.60 -11.75
N ASP A 131 4.04 -10.75 -12.36
CA ASP A 131 3.03 -11.69 -11.89
C ASP A 131 3.45 -12.30 -10.56
N ALA A 132 2.54 -12.32 -9.57
CA ALA A 132 2.84 -12.77 -8.22
C ALA A 132 3.35 -14.21 -8.19
N ARG A 133 2.80 -15.09 -9.01
CA ARG A 133 3.19 -16.50 -9.10
C ARG A 133 4.64 -16.66 -9.54
N GLU A 134 5.03 -15.89 -10.55
CA GLU A 134 6.40 -15.93 -11.09
C GLU A 134 7.39 -15.26 -10.11
N VAL A 135 7.03 -14.09 -9.57
CA VAL A 135 7.90 -13.31 -8.69
C VAL A 135 8.14 -14.04 -7.36
N LEU A 136 7.13 -14.70 -6.79
CA LEU A 136 7.30 -15.50 -5.56
C LEU A 136 8.39 -16.56 -5.71
N GLY A 137 8.46 -17.23 -6.88
CA GLY A 137 9.50 -18.21 -7.16
C GLY A 137 10.91 -17.63 -7.30
N ARG A 138 11.02 -16.31 -7.47
CA ARG A 138 12.29 -15.58 -7.68
C ARG A 138 12.70 -14.72 -6.49
N LEU A 139 11.94 -14.74 -5.40
CA LEU A 139 12.31 -14.01 -4.20
C LEU A 139 13.65 -14.54 -3.66
N PRO A 140 14.47 -13.67 -3.04
CA PRO A 140 15.72 -14.11 -2.42
C PRO A 140 15.51 -15.30 -1.48
N ALA A 141 16.43 -16.26 -1.51
CA ALA A 141 16.34 -17.48 -0.69
C ALA A 141 16.16 -17.19 0.81
N ALA A 142 16.72 -16.07 1.29
CA ALA A 142 16.56 -15.63 2.68
C ALA A 142 15.12 -15.31 3.09
N LEU A 143 14.22 -15.10 2.13
CA LEU A 143 12.79 -14.84 2.39
C LEU A 143 11.96 -16.13 2.39
N HIS A 144 12.49 -17.22 1.85
CA HIS A 144 11.79 -18.51 1.81
C HIS A 144 11.65 -19.07 3.22
N GLY A 145 10.42 -19.30 3.66
CA GLY A 145 10.11 -19.77 5.01
C GLY A 145 10.32 -18.74 6.12
N ALA A 146 10.67 -17.50 5.79
CA ALA A 146 10.95 -16.43 6.74
C ALA A 146 9.84 -15.39 6.85
N ALA A 147 8.84 -15.40 5.97
CA ALA A 147 7.73 -14.45 6.02
C ALA A 147 6.83 -14.74 7.23
N ASP A 148 6.59 -13.71 8.03
CA ASP A 148 5.63 -13.75 9.12
C ASP A 148 4.19 -13.57 8.59
N LEU A 149 4.04 -12.89 7.46
CA LEU A 149 2.77 -12.51 6.88
C LEU A 149 2.84 -12.57 5.36
N VAL A 150 1.82 -13.13 4.75
CA VAL A 150 1.53 -12.99 3.32
C VAL A 150 0.11 -12.44 3.17
N VAL A 151 -0.01 -11.33 2.48
CA VAL A 151 -1.30 -10.68 2.20
C VAL A 151 -1.62 -10.85 0.72
N SER A 152 -2.82 -11.28 0.43
CA SER A 152 -3.39 -11.25 -0.92
C SER A 152 -4.67 -10.43 -0.87
N ASP A 153 -4.67 -9.31 -1.58
CA ASP A 153 -5.78 -8.37 -1.65
C ASP A 153 -6.25 -8.21 -3.10
#